data_239ce9a4306d9351815d2c7629d4f0ec
#
_entry.id   239ce9a4306d9351815d2c7629d4f0ec
#
_cell.length_a   1.000
_cell.length_b   1.000
_cell.length_c   1.000
_cell.angle_alpha   90.00
_cell.angle_beta   90.00
_cell.angle_gamma   90.00
#
_symmetry.space_group_name_H-M   'P 1'
#
loop_
_entity.id
_entity.type
_entity.pdbx_description
1 polymer ?
#
loop_
_entity_poly.entity_id
_entity_poly.type
_entity_poly.pdbx_seq_one_letter_code
_entity_poly.pdbx_strand_id
1 'polypeptide(L)'
;NLLGSFSYCGDGSVIRFRKISRMKLTANITLDELTKSQIAERKGINNNPGPQQIENLKALAVNILQPIRSHYNKPLIISSGFRCAQLCTEIGSSINSQHVADNGAAAADFEIPGVDNRELALYVKRELEFDQLILEFYRDNEPTSGWIHCSYSTEANRNQSLRAFREDGKVNYKPWLE
;
A
#
# COMPACT_ATOMS: atom_id res chain seq x y z
N ASN A 1 -23.44 -9.92 -17.36
CA ASN A 1 -22.73 -9.63 -18.62
C ASN A 1 -21.26 -9.38 -18.30
N LEU A 2 -20.44 -10.42 -18.52
CA LEU A 2 -18.98 -10.41 -18.37
C LEU A 2 -18.38 -10.12 -19.74
N LEU A 3 -18.03 -8.87 -20.03
CA LEU A 3 -17.23 -8.51 -21.19
C LEU A 3 -15.77 -8.41 -20.75
N GLY A 4 -14.99 -9.47 -21.00
CA GLY A 4 -13.54 -9.44 -20.95
C GLY A 4 -13.02 -8.75 -22.21
N SER A 5 -12.14 -7.78 -22.05
CA SER A 5 -11.43 -7.16 -23.17
C SER A 5 -10.47 -8.16 -23.84
N PHE A 6 -10.60 -8.33 -25.15
CA PHE A 6 -9.73 -9.16 -25.98
C PHE A 6 -8.76 -8.25 -26.74
N SER A 7 -7.45 -8.50 -26.64
CA SER A 7 -6.45 -7.98 -27.58
C SER A 7 -5.93 -9.11 -28.44
N TYR A 8 -5.86 -8.90 -29.75
CA TYR A 8 -5.30 -9.85 -30.71
C TYR A 8 -3.81 -9.54 -30.96
N CYS A 9 -2.94 -10.54 -30.79
CA CYS A 9 -1.61 -10.54 -31.39
C CYS A 9 -1.67 -11.21 -32.76
N GLY A 10 -0.81 -10.78 -33.70
CA GLY A 10 -0.84 -11.13 -35.13
C GLY A 10 -0.60 -12.61 -35.52
N ASP A 11 -0.57 -13.53 -34.56
CA ASP A 11 -0.45 -14.98 -34.77
C ASP A 11 -1.76 -15.75 -34.48
N GLY A 12 -2.87 -15.07 -34.22
CA GLY A 12 -4.15 -15.69 -33.95
C GLY A 12 -4.28 -16.33 -32.55
N SER A 13 -3.28 -16.24 -31.69
CA SER A 13 -3.36 -16.73 -30.32
C SER A 13 -4.10 -15.74 -29.43
N VAL A 14 -5.19 -16.21 -28.78
CA VAL A 14 -5.92 -15.45 -27.78
C VAL A 14 -5.16 -15.57 -26.46
N ILE A 15 -4.36 -14.56 -26.13
CA ILE A 15 -3.80 -14.45 -24.76
C ILE A 15 -4.96 -14.13 -23.83
N ARG A 16 -5.48 -15.16 -23.15
CA ARG A 16 -6.34 -14.96 -21.98
C ARG A 16 -5.49 -14.28 -20.91
N PHE A 17 -5.64 -12.98 -20.74
CA PHE A 17 -5.22 -12.33 -19.51
C PHE A 17 -6.04 -12.97 -18.36
N ARG A 18 -5.48 -14.03 -17.79
CA ARG A 18 -5.98 -14.54 -16.51
C ARG A 18 -5.95 -13.34 -15.58
N LYS A 19 -7.12 -12.97 -15.08
CA LYS A 19 -7.32 -11.90 -14.12
C LYS A 19 -6.28 -12.08 -13.01
N ILE A 20 -5.18 -11.32 -13.06
CA ILE A 20 -4.13 -11.23 -12.03
C ILE A 20 -4.77 -10.88 -10.68
N SER A 21 -5.97 -10.35 -10.73
CA SER A 21 -6.80 -9.79 -9.68
C SER A 21 -7.19 -10.73 -8.52
N ARG A 22 -6.90 -12.01 -8.58
CA ARG A 22 -7.15 -12.96 -7.47
C ARG A 22 -5.88 -13.62 -6.96
N MET A 23 -4.71 -13.06 -7.28
CA MET A 23 -3.46 -13.58 -6.76
C MET A 23 -3.41 -13.30 -5.25
N LYS A 24 -3.35 -14.37 -4.45
CA LYS A 24 -3.09 -14.28 -3.03
C LYS A 24 -1.60 -14.04 -2.80
N LEU A 25 -1.27 -12.98 -2.10
CA LEU A 25 0.09 -12.70 -1.63
C LEU A 25 0.36 -13.41 -0.29
N THR A 26 -0.70 -13.51 0.54
CA THR A 26 -0.70 -14.25 1.82
C THR A 26 -2.05 -14.95 2.02
N ALA A 27 -2.29 -15.53 3.18
CA ALA A 27 -3.57 -16.16 3.50
C ALA A 27 -4.78 -15.20 3.39
N ASN A 28 -4.57 -13.93 3.76
CA ASN A 28 -5.65 -12.93 3.86
C ASN A 28 -5.46 -11.70 2.98
N ILE A 29 -4.31 -11.51 2.34
CA ILE A 29 -3.99 -10.34 1.52
C ILE A 29 -3.87 -10.75 0.06
N THR A 30 -4.54 -10.02 -0.82
CA THR A 30 -4.52 -10.23 -2.26
C THR A 30 -3.80 -9.11 -3.00
N LEU A 31 -3.31 -9.39 -4.19
CA LEU A 31 -2.70 -8.37 -5.05
C LEU A 31 -3.71 -7.27 -5.44
N ASP A 32 -4.99 -7.64 -5.65
CA ASP A 32 -6.07 -6.68 -5.96
C ASP A 32 -6.22 -5.60 -4.89
N GLU A 33 -6.17 -5.99 -3.61
CA GLU A 33 -6.28 -5.01 -2.51
C GLU A 33 -5.15 -3.98 -2.56
N LEU A 34 -3.95 -4.40 -2.99
CA LEU A 34 -2.77 -3.53 -3.07
C LEU A 34 -2.67 -2.73 -4.38
N THR A 35 -3.41 -3.09 -5.42
CA THR A 35 -3.31 -2.43 -6.73
C THR A 35 -4.54 -1.62 -7.11
N LYS A 36 -5.63 -1.74 -6.33
CA LYS A 36 -6.87 -1.01 -6.57
C LYS A 36 -6.65 0.50 -6.43
N SER A 37 -7.09 1.25 -7.45
CA SER A 37 -7.06 2.72 -7.43
C SER A 37 -8.25 3.28 -8.22
N GLN A 38 -9.14 3.98 -7.52
CA GLN A 38 -10.28 4.66 -8.15
C GLN A 38 -9.85 5.74 -9.15
N ILE A 39 -8.70 6.39 -8.91
CA ILE A 39 -8.16 7.40 -9.82
C ILE A 39 -7.66 6.74 -11.09
N ALA A 40 -6.92 5.65 -10.97
CA ALA A 40 -6.44 4.88 -12.11
C ALA A 40 -7.62 4.38 -12.96
N GLU A 41 -8.65 3.81 -12.33
CA GLU A 41 -9.86 3.33 -13.00
C GLU A 41 -10.58 4.46 -13.76
N ARG A 42 -10.81 5.61 -13.11
CA ARG A 42 -11.50 6.76 -13.74
C ARG A 42 -10.73 7.39 -14.88
N LYS A 43 -9.39 7.35 -14.81
CA LYS A 43 -8.50 7.95 -15.82
C LYS A 43 -7.98 6.94 -16.86
N GLY A 44 -8.40 5.68 -16.78
CA GLY A 44 -7.93 4.63 -17.68
C GLY A 44 -6.43 4.34 -17.57
N ILE A 45 -5.83 4.60 -16.41
CA ILE A 45 -4.41 4.33 -16.15
C ILE A 45 -4.22 2.85 -15.83
N ASN A 46 -3.30 2.20 -16.54
CA ASN A 46 -2.92 0.82 -16.23
C ASN A 46 -2.05 0.77 -14.97
N ASN A 47 -2.65 0.45 -13.83
CA ASN A 47 -1.97 0.33 -12.53
C ASN A 47 -1.63 -1.14 -12.20
N ASN A 48 -1.09 -1.89 -13.17
CA ASN A 48 -0.65 -3.26 -12.97
C ASN A 48 0.86 -3.31 -12.67
N PRO A 49 1.27 -3.92 -11.55
CA PRO A 49 2.69 -4.08 -11.22
C PRO A 49 3.37 -5.12 -12.11
N GLY A 50 4.66 -4.89 -12.38
CA GLY A 50 5.54 -5.89 -13.01
C GLY A 50 5.96 -6.99 -12.01
N PRO A 51 6.64 -8.05 -12.49
CA PRO A 51 7.02 -9.20 -11.66
C PRO A 51 7.83 -8.82 -10.42
N GLN A 52 8.83 -7.95 -10.54
CA GLN A 52 9.65 -7.52 -9.40
C GLN A 52 8.83 -6.70 -8.39
N GLN A 53 7.94 -5.86 -8.86
CA GLN A 53 7.05 -5.08 -8.00
C GLN A 53 6.06 -5.99 -7.24
N ILE A 54 5.60 -7.07 -7.86
CA ILE A 54 4.76 -8.08 -7.19
C ILE A 54 5.53 -8.76 -6.06
N GLU A 55 6.80 -9.10 -6.26
CA GLU A 55 7.63 -9.69 -5.19
C GLU A 55 7.84 -8.71 -4.03
N ASN A 56 8.07 -7.42 -4.30
CA ASN A 56 8.20 -6.40 -3.26
C ASN A 56 6.88 -6.20 -2.50
N LEU A 57 5.75 -6.17 -3.21
CA LEU A 57 4.41 -6.11 -2.59
C LEU A 57 4.12 -7.37 -1.75
N LYS A 58 4.58 -8.53 -2.19
CA LYS A 58 4.46 -9.77 -1.43
C LYS A 58 5.29 -9.72 -0.15
N ALA A 59 6.52 -9.19 -0.20
CA ALA A 59 7.35 -8.99 0.98
C ALA A 59 6.68 -8.07 2.00
N LEU A 60 6.09 -6.93 1.56
CA LEU A 60 5.27 -6.05 2.40
C LEU A 60 4.07 -6.80 3.01
N ALA A 61 3.36 -7.58 2.21
CA ALA A 61 2.20 -8.33 2.68
C ALA A 61 2.56 -9.37 3.74
N VAL A 62 3.68 -10.08 3.56
CA VAL A 62 4.15 -11.14 4.48
C VAL A 62 4.67 -10.53 5.80
N ASN A 63 5.45 -9.46 5.73
CA ASN A 63 6.16 -8.94 6.90
C ASN A 63 5.38 -7.87 7.68
N ILE A 64 4.44 -7.18 7.03
CA ILE A 64 3.66 -6.09 7.65
C ILE A 64 2.17 -6.44 7.72
N LEU A 65 1.52 -6.60 6.55
CA LEU A 65 0.06 -6.63 6.52
C LEU A 65 -0.54 -7.91 7.12
N GLN A 66 0.06 -9.08 6.85
CA GLN A 66 -0.43 -10.35 7.38
C GLN A 66 -0.22 -10.47 8.91
N PRO A 67 0.91 -10.10 9.51
CA PRO A 67 1.07 -10.05 10.96
C PRO A 67 0.00 -9.17 11.64
N ILE A 68 -0.23 -7.96 11.12
CA ILE A 68 -1.29 -7.06 11.61
C ILE A 68 -2.66 -7.72 11.49
N ARG A 69 -2.98 -8.29 10.32
CA ARG A 69 -4.25 -8.99 10.07
C ARG A 69 -4.47 -10.13 11.05
N SER A 70 -3.42 -10.86 11.36
CA SER A 70 -3.48 -12.00 12.30
C SER A 70 -3.64 -11.54 13.75
N HIS A 71 -2.93 -10.49 14.16
CA HIS A 71 -2.99 -9.95 15.52
C HIS A 71 -4.38 -9.40 15.86
N TYR A 72 -4.91 -8.52 15.01
CA TYR A 72 -6.23 -7.91 15.27
C TYR A 72 -7.41 -8.82 14.88
N ASN A 73 -7.17 -9.86 14.11
CA ASN A 73 -8.21 -10.74 13.54
C ASN A 73 -9.35 -9.96 12.83
N LYS A 74 -9.01 -8.82 12.22
CA LYS A 74 -9.92 -7.91 11.51
C LYS A 74 -9.36 -7.59 10.12
N PRO A 75 -10.21 -7.35 9.10
CA PRO A 75 -9.73 -6.92 7.78
C PRO A 75 -9.06 -5.54 7.86
N LEU A 76 -8.00 -5.38 7.06
CA LEU A 76 -7.42 -4.07 6.79
C LEU A 76 -8.17 -3.40 5.65
N ILE A 77 -8.42 -2.10 5.77
CA ILE A 77 -8.84 -1.26 4.64
C ILE A 77 -7.58 -0.61 4.08
N ILE A 78 -7.15 -1.07 2.90
CA ILE A 78 -6.02 -0.50 2.19
C ILE A 78 -6.55 0.62 1.31
N SER A 79 -6.27 1.85 1.68
CA SER A 79 -6.69 3.05 0.93
C SER A 79 -5.77 3.33 -0.26
N SER A 80 -4.49 2.94 -0.16
CA SER A 80 -3.51 3.04 -1.23
C SER A 80 -2.41 1.99 -1.05
N GLY A 81 -2.12 1.24 -2.08
CA GLY A 81 -0.98 0.33 -2.16
C GLY A 81 -0.08 0.73 -3.31
N PHE A 82 0.06 -0.12 -4.31
CA PHE A 82 0.87 0.12 -5.51
C PHE A 82 0.37 1.31 -6.34
N ARG A 83 1.31 2.11 -6.81
CA ARG A 83 1.08 3.23 -7.73
C ARG A 83 2.11 3.17 -8.85
N CYS A 84 1.69 2.92 -10.09
CA CYS A 84 2.58 3.05 -11.23
C CYS A 84 3.08 4.50 -11.38
N ALA A 85 4.20 4.71 -12.07
CA ALA A 85 4.79 6.05 -12.25
C ALA A 85 3.82 7.07 -12.84
N GLN A 86 2.99 6.65 -13.82
CA GLN A 86 1.96 7.50 -14.41
C GLN A 86 0.92 7.93 -13.37
N LEU A 87 0.47 7.01 -12.50
CA LEU A 87 -0.47 7.33 -11.43
C LEU A 87 0.16 8.29 -10.40
N CYS A 88 1.43 8.08 -10.04
CA CYS A 88 2.16 9.02 -9.17
C CYS A 88 2.16 10.43 -9.74
N THR A 89 2.51 10.60 -11.01
CA THR A 89 2.49 11.90 -11.69
C THR A 89 1.09 12.52 -11.66
N GLU A 90 0.06 11.73 -11.95
CA GLU A 90 -1.33 12.18 -12.02
C GLU A 90 -1.86 12.72 -10.69
N ILE A 91 -1.43 12.14 -9.56
CA ILE A 91 -1.88 12.57 -8.21
C ILE A 91 -0.88 13.52 -7.52
N GLY A 92 0.17 13.96 -8.22
CA GLY A 92 1.20 14.83 -7.65
C GLY A 92 2.11 14.15 -6.62
N SER A 93 2.21 12.82 -6.65
CA SER A 93 3.13 12.05 -5.81
C SER A 93 4.49 11.87 -6.49
N SER A 94 5.54 11.63 -5.69
CA SER A 94 6.86 11.33 -6.22
C SER A 94 6.90 9.97 -6.93
N ILE A 95 7.55 9.93 -8.09
CA ILE A 95 7.86 8.67 -8.79
C ILE A 95 8.91 7.82 -8.05
N ASN A 96 9.61 8.40 -7.06
CA ASN A 96 10.52 7.70 -6.17
C ASN A 96 9.84 7.24 -4.87
N SER A 97 8.52 7.34 -4.79
CA SER A 97 7.76 6.85 -3.64
C SER A 97 7.86 5.33 -3.53
N GLN A 98 7.94 4.81 -2.30
CA GLN A 98 7.92 3.36 -2.06
C GLN A 98 6.60 2.69 -2.47
N HIS A 99 5.54 3.46 -2.74
CA HIS A 99 4.32 2.95 -3.38
C HIS A 99 4.54 2.48 -4.83
N VAL A 100 5.62 2.92 -5.51
CA VAL A 100 5.98 2.38 -6.84
C VAL A 100 6.47 0.95 -6.77
N ALA A 101 6.81 0.48 -5.57
CA ALA A 101 7.26 -0.88 -5.28
C ALA A 101 8.54 -1.29 -6.06
N ASP A 102 9.41 -0.31 -6.33
CA ASP A 102 10.72 -0.52 -6.95
C ASP A 102 11.83 -0.56 -5.89
N ASN A 103 13.05 -0.91 -6.32
CA ASN A 103 14.27 -0.90 -5.50
C ASN A 103 14.14 -1.72 -4.19
N GLY A 104 13.51 -2.88 -4.27
CA GLY A 104 13.38 -3.81 -3.15
C GLY A 104 12.42 -3.36 -2.04
N ALA A 105 11.67 -2.28 -2.23
CA ALA A 105 10.77 -1.75 -1.20
C ALA A 105 9.35 -1.59 -1.73
N ALA A 106 8.35 -1.72 -0.86
CA ALA A 106 6.95 -1.42 -1.14
C ALA A 106 6.28 -0.76 0.05
N ALA A 107 5.18 -0.03 -0.19
CA ALA A 107 4.41 0.66 0.84
C ALA A 107 2.91 0.48 0.67
N ALA A 108 2.18 0.61 1.77
CA ALA A 108 0.73 0.71 1.80
C ALA A 108 0.26 1.72 2.83
N ASP A 109 -0.85 2.39 2.50
CA ASP A 109 -1.64 3.23 3.38
C ASP A 109 -2.87 2.45 3.80
N PHE A 110 -3.11 2.30 5.09
CA PHE A 110 -4.19 1.44 5.60
C PHE A 110 -4.69 1.84 6.99
N GLU A 111 -5.85 1.31 7.34
CA GLU A 111 -6.47 1.37 8.66
C GLU A 111 -7.21 0.07 8.98
N ILE A 112 -7.63 -0.11 10.23
CA ILE A 112 -8.49 -1.21 10.67
C ILE A 112 -9.76 -0.63 11.28
N PRO A 113 -10.96 -0.94 10.77
CA PRO A 113 -12.21 -0.44 11.32
C PRO A 113 -12.36 -0.75 12.81
N GLY A 114 -12.61 0.31 13.61
CA GLY A 114 -12.80 0.20 15.05
C GLY A 114 -11.51 -0.08 15.83
N VAL A 115 -10.35 0.18 15.25
CA VAL A 115 -9.06 0.22 15.93
C VAL A 115 -8.53 1.65 15.86
N ASP A 116 -7.98 2.15 16.95
CA ASP A 116 -7.32 3.45 16.99
C ASP A 116 -6.06 3.41 16.12
N ASN A 117 -5.93 4.35 15.17
CA ASN A 117 -4.79 4.39 14.25
C ASN A 117 -3.45 4.62 14.98
N ARG A 118 -3.45 5.31 16.12
CA ARG A 118 -2.25 5.45 16.96
C ARG A 118 -1.88 4.13 17.62
N GLU A 119 -2.84 3.39 18.18
CA GLU A 119 -2.60 2.07 18.77
C GLU A 119 -2.09 1.07 17.71
N LEU A 120 -2.68 1.12 16.52
CA LEU A 120 -2.24 0.30 15.38
C LEU A 120 -0.78 0.63 14.99
N ALA A 121 -0.43 1.92 14.91
CA ALA A 121 0.94 2.35 14.61
C ALA A 121 1.93 1.96 15.73
N LEU A 122 1.52 2.06 17.00
CA LEU A 122 2.33 1.61 18.15
C LEU A 122 2.58 0.10 18.12
N TYR A 123 1.58 -0.70 17.72
CA TYR A 123 1.76 -2.13 17.51
C TYR A 123 2.83 -2.41 16.44
N VAL A 124 2.71 -1.77 15.26
CA VAL A 124 3.70 -1.93 14.18
C VAL A 124 5.10 -1.55 14.67
N LYS A 125 5.21 -0.42 15.35
CA LYS A 125 6.50 0.09 15.85
C LYS A 125 7.18 -0.84 16.85
N ARG A 126 6.42 -1.53 17.69
CA ARG A 126 6.95 -2.39 18.76
C ARG A 126 7.20 -3.84 18.32
N GLU A 127 6.38 -4.35 17.43
CA GLU A 127 6.30 -5.78 17.14
C GLU A 127 6.84 -6.16 15.76
N LEU A 128 6.98 -5.20 14.83
CA LEU A 128 7.35 -5.48 13.47
C LEU A 128 8.63 -4.74 13.06
N GLU A 129 9.36 -5.34 12.14
CA GLU A 129 10.47 -4.69 11.43
C GLU A 129 9.92 -4.02 10.16
N PHE A 130 10.18 -2.72 9.98
CA PHE A 130 9.65 -1.92 8.87
C PHE A 130 10.69 -0.91 8.38
N ASP A 131 10.57 -0.45 7.15
CA ASP A 131 11.45 0.61 6.65
C ASP A 131 11.00 1.99 7.14
N GLN A 132 9.76 2.39 6.84
CA GLN A 132 9.19 3.65 7.30
C GLN A 132 7.75 3.44 7.79
N LEU A 133 7.44 3.99 8.94
CA LEU A 133 6.11 4.05 9.53
C LEU A 133 5.71 5.50 9.73
N ILE A 134 4.57 5.92 9.18
CA ILE A 134 4.05 7.27 9.36
C ILE A 134 2.62 7.21 9.87
N LEU A 135 2.37 7.82 11.03
CA LEU A 135 1.03 8.12 11.49
C LEU A 135 0.59 9.43 10.84
N GLU A 136 -0.25 9.33 9.78
CA GLU A 136 -0.63 10.45 8.93
C GLU A 136 -1.92 11.11 9.40
N PHE A 137 -1.85 12.43 9.65
CA PHE A 137 -2.98 13.31 9.95
C PHE A 137 -3.87 12.84 11.11
N TYR A 138 -3.32 12.07 12.03
CA TYR A 138 -3.97 11.66 13.26
C TYR A 138 -4.21 12.87 14.15
N ARG A 139 -5.41 12.98 14.72
CA ARG A 139 -5.83 13.99 15.67
C ARG A 139 -6.05 13.34 17.02
N ASP A 140 -5.43 13.88 18.07
CA ASP A 140 -5.64 13.39 19.42
C ASP A 140 -7.14 13.46 19.79
N ASN A 141 -7.65 12.44 20.46
CA ASN A 141 -9.07 12.23 20.78
C ASN A 141 -9.99 11.88 19.59
N GLU A 142 -9.44 11.64 18.40
CA GLU A 142 -10.17 11.14 17.23
C GLU A 142 -9.52 9.84 16.72
N PRO A 143 -9.81 8.67 17.33
CA PRO A 143 -9.11 7.41 17.08
C PRO A 143 -9.08 6.93 15.62
N THR A 144 -10.11 7.28 14.86
CA THR A 144 -10.25 6.91 13.44
C THR A 144 -9.80 8.01 12.49
N SER A 145 -9.19 9.10 13.00
CA SER A 145 -8.64 10.15 12.14
C SER A 145 -7.33 9.72 11.50
N GLY A 146 -7.08 10.22 10.29
CA GLY A 146 -5.87 9.89 9.54
C GLY A 146 -5.78 8.42 9.14
N TRP A 147 -4.58 7.93 8.92
CA TRP A 147 -4.28 6.55 8.56
C TRP A 147 -2.82 6.22 8.86
N ILE A 148 -2.43 4.97 8.60
CA ILE A 148 -1.04 4.53 8.72
C ILE A 148 -0.45 4.31 7.34
N HIS A 149 0.69 4.96 7.08
CA HIS A 149 1.60 4.57 6.01
C HIS A 149 2.66 3.63 6.60
N CYS A 150 2.86 2.47 5.98
CA CYS A 150 3.96 1.59 6.35
C CYS A 150 4.61 0.99 5.11
N SER A 151 5.95 0.99 5.12
CA SER A 151 6.75 0.39 4.07
C SER A 151 7.68 -0.70 4.62
N TYR A 152 8.07 -1.60 3.74
CA TYR A 152 9.01 -2.67 4.01
C TYR A 152 10.05 -2.75 2.90
N SER A 153 11.32 -2.94 3.26
CA SER A 153 12.43 -3.15 2.34
C SER A 153 12.97 -4.57 2.47
N THR A 154 13.22 -5.22 1.34
CA THR A 154 13.86 -6.55 1.30
C THR A 154 15.37 -6.49 1.51
N GLU A 155 15.97 -5.30 1.46
CA GLU A 155 17.41 -5.09 1.62
C GLU A 155 17.77 -4.67 3.05
N ALA A 156 17.25 -3.52 3.49
CA ALA A 156 17.50 -2.98 4.83
C ALA A 156 16.34 -2.09 5.29
N ASN A 157 15.81 -2.36 6.46
CA ASN A 157 14.75 -1.59 7.10
C ASN A 157 15.34 -0.55 8.05
N ARG A 158 14.95 0.73 7.86
CA ARG A 158 15.43 1.87 8.68
C ARG A 158 14.74 1.97 10.04
N ASN A 159 13.60 1.32 10.22
CA ASN A 159 12.72 1.46 11.39
C ASN A 159 12.40 2.93 11.70
N GLN A 160 12.23 3.76 10.65
CA GLN A 160 11.96 5.18 10.78
C GLN A 160 10.49 5.43 11.11
N SER A 161 10.22 6.03 12.27
CA SER A 161 8.87 6.38 12.71
C SER A 161 8.64 7.89 12.65
N LEU A 162 7.57 8.32 11.97
CA LEU A 162 7.21 9.72 11.76
C LEU A 162 5.73 9.97 12.08
N ARG A 163 5.40 11.23 12.35
CA ARG A 163 4.03 11.78 12.26
C ARG A 163 3.96 12.77 11.13
N ALA A 164 2.92 12.69 10.30
CA ALA A 164 2.61 13.71 9.31
C ALA A 164 1.44 14.58 9.79
N PHE A 165 1.56 15.89 9.58
CA PHE A 165 0.54 16.88 9.94
C PHE A 165 0.50 18.01 8.90
N ARG A 166 -0.60 18.78 8.90
CA ARG A 166 -0.73 19.97 8.06
C ARG A 166 -0.50 21.22 8.89
N GLU A 167 0.35 22.09 8.37
CA GLU A 167 0.61 23.43 8.92
C GLU A 167 0.76 24.40 7.75
N ASP A 168 0.05 25.49 7.76
CA ASP A 168 0.03 26.52 6.70
C ASP A 168 -0.23 25.94 5.29
N GLY A 169 -1.13 24.96 5.21
CA GLY A 169 -1.50 24.28 3.94
C GLY A 169 -0.46 23.28 3.42
N LYS A 170 0.68 23.12 4.10
CA LYS A 170 1.75 22.19 3.73
C LYS A 170 1.73 20.95 4.61
N VAL A 171 2.19 19.84 4.05
CA VAL A 171 2.43 18.60 4.80
C VAL A 171 3.83 18.66 5.39
N ASN A 172 3.91 18.48 6.72
CA ASN A 172 5.15 18.46 7.47
C ASN A 172 5.29 17.10 8.16
N TYR A 173 6.52 16.67 8.35
CA TYR A 173 6.88 15.43 9.03
C TYR A 173 7.77 15.71 10.23
N LYS A 174 7.53 15.01 11.32
CA LYS A 174 8.39 15.04 12.50
C LYS A 174 8.66 13.62 13.01
N PRO A 175 9.81 13.36 13.64
CA PRO A 175 10.07 12.09 14.30
C PRO A 175 8.97 11.77 15.33
N TRP A 176 8.53 10.51 15.38
CA TRP A 176 7.59 10.04 16.37
C TRP A 176 8.33 9.25 17.44
N LEU A 177 8.46 9.83 18.62
CA LEU A 177 9.34 9.36 19.71
C LEU A 177 8.62 8.51 20.77
N GLU A 178 7.31 8.28 20.62
CA GLU A 178 6.52 7.45 21.55
C GLU A 178 6.82 5.97 21.43
#